data_a95e9159d2c698562fa8afafec8f1869
#
_entry.id   a95e9159d2c698562fa8afafec8f1869
#
_cell.length_a   1.000
_cell.length_b   1.000
_cell.length_c   1.000
_cell.angle_alpha   90.00
_cell.angle_beta   90.00
_cell.angle_gamma   90.00
#
_symmetry.space_group_name_H-M   'P 1'
#
loop_
_entity.id
_entity.type
_entity.pdbx_description
1 polymer ?
#
loop_
_entity_poly.entity_id
_entity_poly.type
_entity_poly.pdbx_seq_one_letter_code
_entity_poly.pdbx_strand_id
1 'polypeptide(L)'
;LSLTVRDSATGYEQTVSAGTPEPAISQPLSEQQLREAIQKTGDTVFSFTSLDVVCGDHLFIPRQTLNALRRNALCALQNRIIAVRRTPAHSPRVSPETTPTRYSTPNWSVLVTLYEQLTEVLSYPQVKRIYVEYNLYSTYRQQILHLSKEHKIEWFLAMPHVFRQQELEAMQSELSDVNRQFCGVLVRNLDSYAWARAHCGSLAIVCDSSLYAWNLRAAGVLRSNTFTCPPK
;
A
#
# COMPACT_ATOMS: atom_id res chain seq x y z
N LEU A 1 -10.04 -31.27 25.16
CA LEU A 1 -9.34 -30.00 25.27
C LEU A 1 -9.52 -29.21 23.99
N SER A 2 -9.96 -27.97 24.09
CA SER A 2 -10.12 -27.07 22.91
C SER A 2 -9.58 -25.68 23.23
N LEU A 3 -9.11 -24.99 22.20
CA LEU A 3 -8.68 -23.59 22.25
C LEU A 3 -9.35 -22.82 21.13
N THR A 4 -10.10 -21.79 21.48
CA THR A 4 -10.68 -20.84 20.55
C THR A 4 -9.86 -19.57 20.61
N VAL A 5 -9.39 -19.10 19.45
CA VAL A 5 -8.67 -17.85 19.28
C VAL A 5 -9.45 -16.93 18.36
N ARG A 6 -9.54 -15.65 18.74
CA ARG A 6 -10.26 -14.60 17.98
C ARG A 6 -9.35 -13.40 17.76
N ASP A 7 -9.29 -12.92 16.53
CA ASP A 7 -8.61 -11.68 16.19
C ASP A 7 -9.54 -10.48 16.43
N SER A 8 -9.12 -9.56 17.28
CA SER A 8 -9.92 -8.38 17.64
C SER A 8 -10.11 -7.39 16.48
N ALA A 9 -9.16 -7.33 15.56
CA ALA A 9 -9.22 -6.40 14.44
C ALA A 9 -10.16 -6.85 13.32
N THR A 10 -10.19 -8.16 13.02
CA THR A 10 -11.01 -8.72 11.93
C THR A 10 -12.26 -9.41 12.41
N GLY A 11 -12.33 -9.77 13.70
CA GLY A 11 -13.40 -10.57 14.27
C GLY A 11 -13.35 -12.05 13.91
N TYR A 12 -12.33 -12.51 13.16
CA TYR A 12 -12.22 -13.92 12.78
C TYR A 12 -11.86 -14.79 13.97
N GLU A 13 -12.47 -15.95 14.01
CA GLU A 13 -12.35 -16.92 15.08
C GLU A 13 -11.97 -18.29 14.54
N GLN A 14 -11.15 -19.02 15.28
CA GLN A 14 -10.78 -20.39 14.98
C GLN A 14 -10.72 -21.22 16.27
N THR A 15 -11.31 -22.39 16.22
CA THR A 15 -11.27 -23.37 17.32
C THR A 15 -10.49 -24.59 16.88
N VAL A 16 -9.54 -24.98 17.70
CA VAL A 16 -8.75 -26.20 17.52
C VAL A 16 -8.90 -27.07 18.73
N SER A 17 -9.05 -28.37 18.51
CA SER A 17 -9.17 -29.36 19.56
C SER A 17 -7.95 -30.27 19.63
N ALA A 18 -7.55 -30.67 20.79
CA ALA A 18 -6.54 -31.67 21.05
C ALA A 18 -7.13 -32.69 22.02
N GLY A 19 -6.58 -33.87 22.10
CA GLY A 19 -7.04 -35.01 22.86
C GLY A 19 -7.79 -34.74 24.18
N THR A 20 -8.28 -35.75 24.81
CA THR A 20 -8.99 -35.65 26.09
C THR A 20 -7.98 -35.51 27.24
N PRO A 21 -8.16 -34.57 28.18
CA PRO A 21 -7.34 -34.50 29.40
C PRO A 21 -7.44 -35.79 30.20
N GLU A 22 -6.36 -36.18 30.83
CA GLU A 22 -6.32 -37.34 31.70
C GLU A 22 -6.50 -36.93 33.15
N PRO A 23 -7.02 -37.80 34.03
CA PRO A 23 -7.02 -37.54 35.46
C PRO A 23 -5.59 -37.39 36.02
N ALA A 24 -5.34 -36.39 36.83
CA ALA A 24 -4.04 -36.17 37.45
C ALA A 24 -3.75 -37.19 38.53
N ILE A 25 -2.62 -37.88 38.42
CA ILE A 25 -2.20 -38.86 39.42
C ILE A 25 -1.51 -38.18 40.61
N SER A 26 -0.73 -37.13 40.40
CA SER A 26 0.07 -36.48 41.46
C SER A 26 -0.02 -34.97 41.51
N GLN A 27 0.03 -34.26 40.38
CA GLN A 27 -0.07 -32.80 40.32
C GLN A 27 -1.08 -32.37 39.26
N PRO A 28 -2.26 -31.87 39.65
CA PRO A 28 -3.18 -31.28 38.71
C PRO A 28 -2.61 -29.99 38.13
N LEU A 29 -2.93 -29.73 36.89
CA LEU A 29 -2.53 -28.50 36.21
C LEU A 29 -3.32 -27.31 36.75
N SER A 30 -2.65 -26.29 37.25
CA SER A 30 -3.33 -25.09 37.73
C SER A 30 -3.75 -24.19 36.56
N GLU A 31 -4.81 -23.40 36.77
CA GLU A 31 -5.27 -22.42 35.82
C GLU A 31 -4.14 -21.44 35.44
N GLN A 32 -3.32 -21.03 36.39
CA GLN A 32 -2.19 -20.14 36.15
C GLN A 32 -1.14 -20.76 35.20
N GLN A 33 -0.83 -22.03 35.37
CA GLN A 33 0.10 -22.74 34.48
C GLN A 33 -0.45 -22.90 33.08
N LEU A 34 -1.78 -23.09 32.94
CA LEU A 34 -2.46 -23.07 31.62
C LEU A 34 -2.35 -21.71 30.95
N ARG A 35 -2.64 -20.62 31.67
CA ARG A 35 -2.52 -19.26 31.19
C ARG A 35 -1.09 -18.97 30.71
N GLU A 36 -0.10 -19.26 31.51
CA GLU A 36 1.32 -19.05 31.16
C GLU A 36 1.75 -19.86 29.92
N ALA A 37 1.23 -21.08 29.76
CA ALA A 37 1.56 -21.91 28.59
C ALA A 37 0.92 -21.38 27.30
N ILE A 38 -0.31 -20.89 27.37
CA ILE A 38 -1.05 -20.39 26.21
C ILE A 38 -0.63 -18.98 25.83
N GLN A 39 -0.32 -18.11 26.79
CA GLN A 39 0.07 -16.71 26.50
C GLN A 39 1.43 -16.55 25.79
N LYS A 40 2.25 -17.60 25.75
CA LYS A 40 3.54 -17.57 25.03
C LYS A 40 3.30 -17.59 23.51
N THR A 41 3.31 -16.44 22.89
CA THR A 41 3.07 -16.33 21.44
C THR A 41 4.31 -16.59 20.58
N GLY A 42 5.52 -16.58 21.17
CA GLY A 42 6.78 -16.86 20.48
C GLY A 42 7.00 -15.89 19.30
N ASP A 43 7.44 -16.44 18.16
CA ASP A 43 7.73 -15.68 16.94
C ASP A 43 6.47 -15.39 16.09
N THR A 44 5.28 -15.46 16.67
CA THR A 44 4.04 -15.14 15.93
C THR A 44 3.75 -13.65 15.94
N VAL A 45 2.97 -13.19 14.97
CA VAL A 45 2.52 -11.78 14.86
C VAL A 45 1.40 -11.43 15.85
N PHE A 46 0.97 -12.39 16.68
CA PHE A 46 -0.14 -12.24 17.62
C PHE A 46 0.34 -11.96 19.04
N SER A 47 -0.46 -11.20 19.77
CA SER A 47 -0.38 -11.05 21.22
C SER A 47 -1.76 -11.25 21.84
N PHE A 48 -1.84 -11.91 22.99
CA PHE A 48 -3.11 -12.08 23.71
C PHE A 48 -3.44 -10.83 24.51
N THR A 49 -4.61 -10.25 24.27
CA THR A 49 -5.17 -9.13 25.05
C THR A 49 -6.02 -9.63 26.22
N SER A 50 -6.68 -10.76 26.05
CA SER A 50 -7.47 -11.44 27.09
C SER A 50 -7.37 -12.94 26.89
N LEU A 51 -7.55 -13.69 27.98
CA LEU A 51 -7.57 -15.15 27.95
C LEU A 51 -8.51 -15.64 29.06
N ASP A 52 -9.58 -16.30 28.65
CA ASP A 52 -10.49 -16.97 29.57
C ASP A 52 -10.17 -18.47 29.58
N VAL A 53 -10.09 -19.04 30.77
CA VAL A 53 -9.78 -20.46 30.98
C VAL A 53 -10.91 -21.10 31.75
N VAL A 54 -11.47 -22.14 31.17
CA VAL A 54 -12.44 -23.01 31.88
C VAL A 54 -11.79 -24.38 32.01
N CYS A 55 -11.50 -24.79 33.24
CA CYS A 55 -10.82 -26.03 33.53
C CYS A 55 -11.59 -26.79 34.58
N GLY A 56 -11.73 -28.11 34.44
CA GLY A 56 -12.20 -28.99 35.48
C GLY A 56 -11.09 -29.29 36.49
N ASP A 57 -11.49 -29.75 37.67
CA ASP A 57 -10.57 -30.13 38.74
C ASP A 57 -9.83 -31.43 38.44
N HIS A 58 -8.61 -31.56 38.98
CA HIS A 58 -7.80 -32.79 38.95
C HIS A 58 -7.46 -33.31 37.54
N LEU A 59 -7.25 -32.41 36.59
CA LEU A 59 -6.83 -32.78 35.23
C LEU A 59 -5.32 -32.62 35.01
N PHE A 60 -4.78 -33.51 34.19
CA PHE A 60 -3.41 -33.45 33.70
C PHE A 60 -3.39 -33.27 32.15
N ILE A 61 -2.58 -32.34 31.69
CA ILE A 61 -2.38 -32.10 30.26
C ILE A 61 -0.88 -31.95 30.03
N PRO A 62 -0.26 -32.74 29.14
CA PRO A 62 1.15 -32.62 28.82
C PRO A 62 1.44 -31.24 28.23
N ARG A 63 2.52 -30.59 28.67
CA ARG A 63 2.95 -29.26 28.13
C ARG A 63 3.14 -29.30 26.61
N GLN A 64 3.57 -30.42 26.07
CA GLN A 64 3.71 -30.59 24.63
C GLN A 64 2.37 -30.47 23.91
N THR A 65 1.31 -31.04 24.45
CA THR A 65 -0.06 -30.94 23.92
C THR A 65 -0.58 -29.50 23.95
N LEU A 66 -0.35 -28.78 25.05
CA LEU A 66 -0.73 -27.35 25.14
C LEU A 66 0.03 -26.48 24.12
N ASN A 67 1.33 -26.71 23.96
CA ASN A 67 2.14 -25.98 22.98
C ASN A 67 1.72 -26.28 21.54
N ALA A 68 1.36 -27.53 21.24
CA ALA A 68 0.86 -27.93 19.94
C ALA A 68 -0.50 -27.30 19.66
N LEU A 69 -1.41 -27.35 20.63
CA LEU A 69 -2.75 -26.76 20.55
C LEU A 69 -2.66 -25.26 20.25
N ARG A 70 -1.85 -24.53 21.01
CA ARG A 70 -1.62 -23.10 20.79
C ARG A 70 -1.08 -22.81 19.41
N ARG A 71 -0.01 -23.50 18.98
CA ARG A 71 0.59 -23.29 17.66
C ARG A 71 -0.41 -23.55 16.53
N ASN A 72 -1.16 -24.64 16.63
CA ASN A 72 -2.16 -25.00 15.64
C ASN A 72 -3.30 -23.97 15.58
N ALA A 73 -3.76 -23.46 16.72
CA ALA A 73 -4.81 -22.45 16.79
C ALA A 73 -4.36 -21.11 16.15
N LEU A 74 -3.17 -20.63 16.50
CA LEU A 74 -2.62 -19.40 15.92
C LEU A 74 -2.33 -19.54 14.41
N CYS A 75 -1.81 -20.68 13.97
CA CYS A 75 -1.59 -20.97 12.56
C CYS A 75 -2.92 -21.02 11.78
N ALA A 76 -3.94 -21.66 12.33
CA ALA A 76 -5.27 -21.74 11.71
C ALA A 76 -5.90 -20.34 11.57
N LEU A 77 -5.80 -19.49 12.61
CA LEU A 77 -6.26 -18.11 12.58
C LEU A 77 -5.51 -17.29 11.52
N GLN A 78 -4.17 -17.38 11.48
CA GLN A 78 -3.35 -16.70 10.49
C GLN A 78 -3.72 -17.10 9.06
N ASN A 79 -3.87 -18.41 8.82
CA ASN A 79 -4.27 -18.91 7.50
C ASN A 79 -5.67 -18.43 7.11
N ARG A 80 -6.59 -18.32 8.05
CA ARG A 80 -7.94 -17.77 7.80
C ARG A 80 -7.87 -16.31 7.40
N ILE A 81 -7.10 -15.50 8.10
CA ILE A 81 -6.90 -14.07 7.79
C ILE A 81 -6.28 -13.92 6.39
N ILE A 82 -5.24 -14.70 6.08
CA ILE A 82 -4.58 -14.68 4.77
C ILE A 82 -5.53 -15.12 3.65
N ALA A 83 -6.29 -16.19 3.85
CA ALA A 83 -7.20 -16.71 2.85
C ALA A 83 -8.30 -15.71 2.46
N VAL A 84 -8.82 -14.96 3.44
CA VAL A 84 -9.83 -13.92 3.17
C VAL A 84 -9.23 -12.70 2.46
N ARG A 85 -7.99 -12.35 2.78
CA ARG A 85 -7.27 -11.23 2.13
C ARG A 85 -6.74 -11.57 0.74
N ARG A 86 -6.62 -12.86 0.40
CA ARG A 86 -6.28 -13.31 -0.95
C ARG A 86 -7.50 -13.14 -1.86
N THR A 87 -7.67 -11.94 -2.38
CA THR A 87 -8.58 -11.73 -3.50
C THR A 87 -8.05 -12.52 -4.69
N PRO A 88 -8.85 -13.38 -5.34
CA PRO A 88 -8.44 -14.01 -6.58
C PRO A 88 -8.00 -12.91 -7.54
N ALA A 89 -6.80 -13.02 -8.10
CA ALA A 89 -6.35 -12.09 -9.11
C ALA A 89 -7.28 -12.25 -10.32
N HIS A 90 -8.27 -11.37 -10.44
CA HIS A 90 -8.98 -11.20 -11.69
C HIS A 90 -7.96 -10.64 -12.68
N SER A 91 -7.44 -11.51 -13.54
CA SER A 91 -6.66 -11.06 -14.70
C SER A 91 -7.61 -10.23 -15.57
N PRO A 92 -7.48 -8.91 -15.64
CA PRO A 92 -8.28 -8.14 -16.56
C PRO A 92 -7.96 -8.65 -17.97
N ARG A 93 -8.98 -9.02 -18.73
CA ARG A 93 -8.81 -9.27 -20.17
C ARG A 93 -8.52 -7.92 -20.81
N VAL A 94 -7.25 -7.62 -21.01
CA VAL A 94 -6.83 -6.46 -21.80
C VAL A 94 -6.87 -6.89 -23.25
N SER A 95 -7.81 -6.36 -24.00
CA SER A 95 -7.76 -6.42 -25.47
C SER A 95 -6.55 -5.61 -25.93
N PRO A 96 -5.68 -6.17 -26.76
CA PRO A 96 -4.49 -5.45 -27.27
C PRO A 96 -4.90 -4.56 -28.46
N GLU A 97 -5.67 -3.52 -28.22
CA GLU A 97 -5.97 -2.51 -29.23
C GLU A 97 -5.32 -1.17 -28.86
N THR A 98 -4.02 -1.10 -29.02
CA THR A 98 -3.36 0.19 -29.18
C THR A 98 -2.36 0.10 -30.30
N THR A 99 -2.75 0.63 -31.44
CA THR A 99 -1.83 0.91 -32.55
C THR A 99 -0.75 1.86 -32.02
N PRO A 100 0.55 1.57 -32.21
CA PRO A 100 1.59 2.49 -31.76
C PRO A 100 1.44 3.82 -32.49
N THR A 101 1.18 4.88 -31.75
CA THR A 101 1.13 6.23 -32.28
C THR A 101 2.52 6.59 -32.77
N ARG A 102 2.67 6.91 -34.06
CA ARG A 102 3.93 7.41 -34.63
C ARG A 102 4.22 8.77 -34.00
N TYR A 103 5.29 8.85 -33.24
CA TYR A 103 5.80 10.13 -32.72
C TYR A 103 6.43 10.95 -33.84
N SER A 104 5.91 12.14 -34.11
CA SER A 104 6.32 12.97 -35.22
C SER A 104 7.52 13.90 -34.94
N THR A 105 7.82 14.23 -33.70
CA THR A 105 8.99 15.02 -33.29
C THR A 105 9.33 14.73 -31.83
N PRO A 106 10.61 14.69 -31.44
CA PRO A 106 10.99 14.50 -30.06
C PRO A 106 10.58 15.72 -29.22
N ASN A 107 9.45 15.62 -28.54
CA ASN A 107 9.06 16.59 -27.53
C ASN A 107 9.75 16.20 -26.21
N TRP A 108 10.48 17.13 -25.63
CA TRP A 108 11.14 16.88 -24.35
C TRP A 108 10.16 17.04 -23.21
N SER A 109 10.18 16.04 -22.31
CA SER A 109 9.52 16.07 -21.02
C SER A 109 10.61 16.06 -19.96
N VAL A 110 10.64 17.05 -19.10
CA VAL A 110 11.74 17.25 -18.14
C VAL A 110 11.18 17.18 -16.72
N LEU A 111 11.84 16.42 -15.85
CA LEU A 111 11.60 16.45 -14.40
C LEU A 111 12.55 17.47 -13.77
N VAL A 112 11.99 18.39 -12.99
CA VAL A 112 12.73 19.46 -12.32
C VAL A 112 12.62 19.27 -10.81
N THR A 113 13.76 19.23 -10.15
CA THR A 113 13.90 19.01 -8.71
C THR A 113 14.49 20.21 -7.96
N LEU A 114 15.10 21.15 -8.69
CA LEU A 114 15.68 22.40 -8.18
C LEU A 114 15.12 23.61 -8.91
N TYR A 115 15.00 24.74 -8.23
CA TYR A 115 14.42 25.94 -8.80
C TYR A 115 15.28 26.53 -9.92
N GLU A 116 16.60 26.46 -9.81
CA GLU A 116 17.55 26.90 -10.81
C GLU A 116 17.41 26.12 -12.12
N GLN A 117 17.12 24.83 -12.05
CA GLN A 117 16.85 24.01 -13.23
C GLN A 117 15.58 24.48 -13.96
N LEU A 118 14.57 24.93 -13.22
CA LEU A 118 13.31 25.38 -13.80
C LEU A 118 13.51 26.57 -14.72
N THR A 119 14.26 27.59 -14.27
CA THR A 119 14.55 28.78 -15.08
C THR A 119 15.35 28.44 -16.35
N GLU A 120 16.30 27.52 -16.24
CA GLU A 120 17.09 27.06 -17.37
C GLU A 120 16.24 26.30 -18.40
N VAL A 121 15.44 25.33 -17.93
CA VAL A 121 14.60 24.48 -18.78
C VAL A 121 13.57 25.29 -19.58
N LEU A 122 13.06 26.39 -19.04
CA LEU A 122 12.11 27.27 -19.70
C LEU A 122 12.71 27.98 -20.91
N SER A 123 14.03 28.08 -21.04
CA SER A 123 14.73 28.67 -22.19
C SER A 123 14.76 27.75 -23.42
N TYR A 124 14.48 26.45 -23.27
CA TYR A 124 14.55 25.46 -24.34
C TYR A 124 13.21 25.28 -25.06
N PRO A 125 13.06 25.65 -26.32
CA PRO A 125 11.80 25.57 -27.07
C PRO A 125 11.32 24.14 -27.34
N GLN A 126 12.22 23.16 -27.22
CA GLN A 126 11.94 21.74 -27.39
C GLN A 126 11.17 21.15 -26.20
N VAL A 127 11.23 21.79 -25.02
CA VAL A 127 10.52 21.35 -23.84
C VAL A 127 9.03 21.64 -24.01
N LYS A 128 8.23 20.60 -23.98
CA LYS A 128 6.77 20.67 -24.09
C LYS A 128 6.06 20.32 -22.80
N ARG A 129 6.77 19.61 -21.91
CA ARG A 129 6.22 19.19 -20.62
C ARG A 129 7.25 19.31 -19.51
N ILE A 130 6.84 19.88 -18.40
CA ILE A 130 7.66 19.98 -17.18
C ILE A 130 6.93 19.21 -16.06
N TYR A 131 7.63 18.31 -15.42
CA TYR A 131 7.25 17.68 -14.17
C TYR A 131 7.95 18.40 -13.02
N VAL A 132 7.21 19.09 -12.17
CA VAL A 132 7.75 19.79 -10.99
C VAL A 132 7.63 18.87 -9.79
N GLU A 133 8.74 18.58 -9.12
CA GLU A 133 8.71 17.75 -7.92
C GLU A 133 7.93 18.41 -6.80
N TYR A 134 7.16 17.64 -6.03
CA TYR A 134 6.27 18.15 -4.98
C TYR A 134 6.99 19.02 -3.94
N ASN A 135 8.17 18.59 -3.48
CA ASN A 135 8.94 19.38 -2.51
C ASN A 135 9.38 20.75 -3.08
N LEU A 136 9.74 20.80 -4.36
CA LEU A 136 10.04 22.05 -5.05
C LEU A 136 8.80 22.92 -5.17
N TYR A 137 7.67 22.33 -5.58
CA TYR A 137 6.39 23.02 -5.66
C TYR A 137 5.95 23.59 -4.31
N SER A 138 5.99 22.79 -3.25
CA SER A 138 5.60 23.22 -1.91
C SER A 138 6.45 24.40 -1.39
N THR A 139 7.77 24.38 -1.72
CA THR A 139 8.69 25.45 -1.31
C THR A 139 8.51 26.74 -2.11
N TYR A 140 8.33 26.64 -3.43
CA TYR A 140 8.29 27.78 -4.37
C TYR A 140 6.92 27.93 -5.04
N ARG A 141 5.84 27.60 -4.34
CA ARG A 141 4.48 27.51 -4.88
C ARG A 141 4.07 28.73 -5.69
N GLN A 142 4.19 29.92 -5.14
CA GLN A 142 3.73 31.13 -5.80
C GLN A 142 4.52 31.44 -7.07
N GLN A 143 5.84 31.26 -7.05
CA GLN A 143 6.71 31.48 -8.18
C GLN A 143 6.40 30.48 -9.31
N ILE A 144 6.22 29.21 -8.98
CA ILE A 144 5.88 28.16 -9.93
C ILE A 144 4.50 28.38 -10.56
N LEU A 145 3.51 28.77 -9.75
CA LEU A 145 2.17 29.13 -10.25
C LEU A 145 2.20 30.36 -11.16
N HIS A 146 3.09 31.32 -10.91
CA HIS A 146 3.30 32.48 -11.77
C HIS A 146 3.91 32.06 -13.11
N LEU A 147 5.02 31.30 -13.09
CA LEU A 147 5.68 30.78 -14.30
C LEU A 147 4.76 29.90 -15.14
N SER A 148 3.89 29.11 -14.50
CA SER A 148 2.95 28.24 -15.23
C SER A 148 1.89 29.01 -16.03
N LYS A 149 1.60 30.26 -15.66
CA LYS A 149 0.71 31.16 -16.42
C LYS A 149 1.41 31.82 -17.59
N GLU A 150 2.69 32.14 -17.43
CA GLU A 150 3.46 32.86 -18.43
C GLU A 150 3.92 31.96 -19.60
N HIS A 151 4.21 30.71 -19.31
CA HIS A 151 4.76 29.75 -20.25
C HIS A 151 3.71 28.74 -20.73
N LYS A 152 3.44 28.70 -22.03
CA LYS A 152 2.54 27.74 -22.69
C LYS A 152 3.18 26.34 -22.80
N ILE A 153 3.53 25.76 -21.69
CA ILE A 153 4.10 24.43 -21.55
C ILE A 153 3.13 23.58 -20.72
N GLU A 154 3.08 22.28 -20.91
CA GLU A 154 2.31 21.39 -20.05
C GLU A 154 2.99 21.23 -18.70
N TRP A 155 2.34 21.67 -17.65
CA TRP A 155 2.82 21.56 -16.27
C TRP A 155 2.20 20.39 -15.57
N PHE A 156 3.02 19.55 -14.95
CA PHE A 156 2.61 18.39 -14.18
C PHE A 156 3.26 18.42 -12.81
N LEU A 157 2.51 18.07 -11.78
CA LEU A 157 3.04 17.89 -10.44
C LEU A 157 3.56 16.46 -10.28
N ALA A 158 4.86 16.30 -10.03
CA ALA A 158 5.44 14.99 -9.73
C ALA A 158 5.26 14.68 -8.23
N MET A 159 4.50 13.63 -7.94
CA MET A 159 4.19 13.22 -6.59
C MET A 159 5.41 12.60 -5.90
N PRO A 160 5.50 12.63 -4.56
CA PRO A 160 6.61 12.04 -3.82
C PRO A 160 6.79 10.55 -4.11
N HIS A 161 8.03 10.05 -4.07
CA HIS A 161 8.30 8.61 -4.14
C HIS A 161 7.79 7.84 -2.92
N VAL A 162 7.84 8.47 -1.75
CA VAL A 162 7.27 7.96 -0.51
C VAL A 162 6.09 8.84 -0.15
N PHE A 163 4.92 8.25 -0.01
CA PHE A 163 3.66 8.94 0.19
C PHE A 163 3.13 8.61 1.59
N ARG A 164 3.33 9.53 2.52
CA ARG A 164 2.92 9.38 3.92
C ARG A 164 1.66 10.18 4.21
N GLN A 165 1.01 9.90 5.33
CA GLN A 165 -0.24 10.57 5.74
C GLN A 165 -0.10 12.10 5.82
N GLN A 166 1.03 12.59 6.30
CA GLN A 166 1.27 14.04 6.43
C GLN A 166 1.34 14.75 5.06
N GLU A 167 2.01 14.11 4.09
CA GLU A 167 2.07 14.65 2.72
C GLU A 167 0.70 14.60 2.04
N LEU A 168 -0.14 13.61 2.35
CA LEU A 168 -1.51 13.51 1.85
C LEU A 168 -2.36 14.71 2.28
N GLU A 169 -2.33 15.06 3.55
CA GLU A 169 -3.10 16.18 4.12
C GLU A 169 -2.64 17.52 3.55
N ALA A 170 -1.32 17.74 3.46
CA ALA A 170 -0.76 18.94 2.86
C ALA A 170 -1.16 19.07 1.38
N MET A 171 -1.00 18.01 0.60
CA MET A 171 -1.34 17.98 -0.82
C MET A 171 -2.83 18.21 -1.06
N GLN A 172 -3.70 17.71 -0.20
CA GLN A 172 -5.14 17.91 -0.32
C GLN A 172 -5.52 19.39 -0.17
N SER A 173 -4.84 20.13 0.69
CA SER A 173 -5.05 21.59 0.83
C SER A 173 -4.60 22.38 -0.40
N GLU A 174 -3.60 21.90 -1.12
CA GLU A 174 -3.02 22.53 -2.29
C GLU A 174 -3.69 22.11 -3.62
N LEU A 175 -4.52 21.07 -3.58
CA LEU A 175 -5.12 20.45 -4.76
C LEU A 175 -5.93 21.43 -5.62
N SER A 176 -6.57 22.43 -5.01
CA SER A 176 -7.36 23.43 -5.72
C SER A 176 -6.54 24.23 -6.73
N ASP A 177 -5.29 24.59 -6.38
CA ASP A 177 -4.40 25.34 -7.27
C ASP A 177 -3.80 24.44 -8.34
N VAL A 178 -3.44 23.21 -7.96
CA VAL A 178 -2.96 22.19 -8.90
C VAL A 178 -4.02 21.91 -9.97
N ASN A 179 -5.28 21.71 -9.57
CA ASN A 179 -6.39 21.46 -10.50
C ASN A 179 -6.68 22.64 -11.45
N ARG A 180 -6.34 23.86 -11.07
CA ARG A 180 -6.57 25.04 -11.90
C ARG A 180 -5.47 25.32 -12.91
N GLN A 181 -4.24 24.96 -12.61
CA GLN A 181 -3.08 25.43 -13.36
C GLN A 181 -2.22 24.31 -13.96
N PHE A 182 -2.30 23.12 -13.42
CA PHE A 182 -1.54 21.98 -13.91
C PHE A 182 -2.39 21.14 -14.89
N CYS A 183 -1.73 20.55 -15.86
CA CYS A 183 -2.36 19.63 -16.81
C CYS A 183 -2.56 18.23 -16.23
N GLY A 184 -1.77 17.88 -15.20
CA GLY A 184 -1.84 16.56 -14.61
C GLY A 184 -0.86 16.33 -13.47
N VAL A 185 -0.78 15.07 -13.06
CA VAL A 185 0.12 14.58 -12.02
C VAL A 185 0.96 13.41 -12.52
N LEU A 186 2.22 13.34 -12.09
CA LEU A 186 3.10 12.18 -12.29
C LEU A 186 3.09 11.34 -11.03
N VAL A 187 2.53 10.13 -11.10
CA VAL A 187 2.43 9.20 -9.98
C VAL A 187 3.58 8.21 -10.00
N ARG A 188 4.19 7.96 -8.84
CA ARG A 188 5.46 7.22 -8.72
C ARG A 188 5.35 5.93 -7.89
N ASN A 189 4.21 5.72 -7.23
CA ASN A 189 3.89 4.51 -6.47
C ASN A 189 2.39 4.24 -6.51
N LEU A 190 1.96 3.07 -6.02
CA LEU A 190 0.55 2.68 -6.05
C LEU A 190 -0.33 3.53 -5.13
N ASP A 191 0.21 4.02 -4.02
CA ASP A 191 -0.53 4.88 -3.09
C ASP A 191 -0.83 6.23 -3.73
N SER A 192 0.18 6.86 -4.36
CA SER A 192 -0.03 8.10 -5.11
C SER A 192 -0.96 7.92 -6.30
N TYR A 193 -0.92 6.75 -6.97
CA TYR A 193 -1.86 6.43 -8.03
C TYR A 193 -3.30 6.33 -7.50
N ALA A 194 -3.52 5.58 -6.42
CA ALA A 194 -4.84 5.42 -5.82
C ALA A 194 -5.40 6.77 -5.34
N TRP A 195 -4.56 7.58 -4.71
CA TRP A 195 -4.93 8.91 -4.25
C TRP A 195 -5.28 9.85 -5.42
N ALA A 196 -4.46 9.88 -6.47
CA ALA A 196 -4.72 10.70 -7.65
C ALA A 196 -6.04 10.30 -8.35
N ARG A 197 -6.33 9.00 -8.43
CA ARG A 197 -7.61 8.50 -8.95
C ARG A 197 -8.82 8.98 -8.14
N ALA A 198 -8.66 9.12 -6.84
CA ALA A 198 -9.76 9.56 -5.96
C ALA A 198 -9.94 11.08 -5.94
N HIS A 199 -8.86 11.87 -6.09
CA HIS A 199 -8.89 13.30 -5.79
C HIS A 199 -8.58 14.22 -6.98
N CYS A 200 -7.86 13.75 -8.00
CA CYS A 200 -7.39 14.60 -9.11
C CYS A 200 -8.38 14.72 -10.28
N GLY A 201 -9.60 14.21 -10.15
CA GLY A 201 -10.74 14.43 -11.06
C GLY A 201 -10.41 14.49 -12.56
N SER A 202 -10.27 15.69 -13.12
CA SER A 202 -10.03 15.95 -14.54
C SER A 202 -8.55 16.01 -14.95
N LEU A 203 -7.61 15.97 -13.99
CA LEU A 203 -6.19 16.00 -14.28
C LEU A 203 -5.72 14.72 -14.97
N ALA A 204 -4.80 14.86 -15.92
CA ALA A 204 -4.16 13.71 -16.54
C ALA A 204 -3.25 12.99 -15.53
N ILE A 205 -3.37 11.66 -15.42
CA ILE A 205 -2.49 10.85 -14.58
C ILE A 205 -1.44 10.21 -15.48
N VAL A 206 -0.18 10.53 -15.24
CA VAL A 206 0.99 9.93 -15.89
C VAL A 206 1.64 8.98 -14.89
N CYS A 207 1.88 7.75 -15.30
CA CYS A 207 2.58 6.76 -14.50
C CYS A 207 4.08 6.81 -14.75
N ASP A 208 4.86 6.98 -13.69
CA ASP A 208 6.31 6.95 -13.78
C ASP A 208 6.84 5.52 -13.98
N SER A 209 8.08 5.40 -14.47
CA SER A 209 8.77 4.13 -14.68
C SER A 209 8.85 3.27 -13.41
N SER A 210 8.86 3.90 -12.23
CA SER A 210 8.84 3.24 -10.92
C SER A 210 7.59 2.39 -10.65
N LEU A 211 6.49 2.57 -11.41
CA LEU A 211 5.30 1.71 -11.35
C LEU A 211 5.44 0.40 -12.15
N TYR A 212 6.59 0.19 -12.81
CA TYR A 212 6.93 -1.06 -13.51
C TYR A 212 5.89 -1.54 -14.53
N ALA A 213 5.24 -0.63 -15.26
CA ALA A 213 4.28 -0.98 -16.30
C ALA A 213 4.98 -1.46 -17.59
N TRP A 214 5.68 -2.58 -17.52
CA TRP A 214 6.52 -3.12 -18.59
C TRP A 214 5.75 -3.84 -19.71
N ASN A 215 4.46 -4.05 -19.56
CA ASN A 215 3.63 -4.73 -20.54
C ASN A 215 2.21 -4.16 -20.57
N LEU A 216 1.48 -4.47 -21.64
CA LEU A 216 0.11 -3.98 -21.85
C LEU A 216 -0.86 -4.40 -20.75
N ARG A 217 -0.64 -5.53 -20.10
CA ARG A 217 -1.50 -5.97 -18.98
C ARG A 217 -1.30 -5.09 -17.76
N ALA A 218 -0.05 -4.77 -17.41
CA ALA A 218 0.25 -3.84 -16.31
C ALA A 218 -0.30 -2.44 -16.62
N ALA A 219 -0.11 -1.96 -17.84
CA ALA A 219 -0.67 -0.69 -18.30
C ALA A 219 -2.20 -0.67 -18.21
N GLY A 220 -2.86 -1.77 -18.59
CA GLY A 220 -4.32 -1.90 -18.49
C GLY A 220 -4.83 -1.90 -17.06
N VAL A 221 -4.09 -2.46 -16.11
CA VAL A 221 -4.45 -2.42 -14.67
C VAL A 221 -4.40 -0.98 -14.15
N LEU A 222 -3.37 -0.24 -14.51
CA LEU A 222 -3.20 1.16 -14.10
C LEU A 222 -4.15 2.12 -14.85
N ARG A 223 -4.85 1.65 -15.89
CA ARG A 223 -5.79 2.46 -16.68
C ARG A 223 -5.23 3.85 -17.03
N SER A 224 -3.92 3.92 -17.26
CA SER A 224 -3.24 5.13 -17.66
C SER A 224 -2.85 5.04 -19.13
N ASN A 225 -3.11 6.12 -19.86
CA ASN A 225 -2.77 6.20 -21.29
C ASN A 225 -1.34 6.71 -21.51
N THR A 226 -0.65 7.12 -20.44
CA THR A 226 0.68 7.72 -20.53
C THR A 226 1.59 7.16 -19.44
N PHE A 227 2.77 6.72 -19.87
CA PHE A 227 3.82 6.21 -19.00
C PHE A 227 5.14 6.90 -19.36
N THR A 228 6.00 7.13 -18.37
CA THR A 228 7.38 7.50 -18.64
C THR A 228 8.17 6.23 -18.96
N CYS A 229 9.05 6.31 -19.95
CA CYS A 229 9.98 5.20 -20.20
C CYS A 229 11.11 5.24 -19.18
N PRO A 230 11.56 4.07 -18.66
CA PRO A 230 12.77 4.02 -17.87
C PRO A 230 13.97 4.44 -18.74
N PRO A 231 15.02 5.03 -18.15
CA PRO A 231 16.27 5.27 -18.86
C PRO A 231 16.82 3.93 -19.35
N LYS A 232 17.33 3.92 -20.57
CA LYS A 232 18.00 2.76 -21.17
C LYS A 232 19.35 2.53 -20.50
#